data_556e8a3f1751693ba5cd888ae9dc07bd
#
_entry.id   556e8a3f1751693ba5cd888ae9dc07bd
#
_cell.length_a   1.000
_cell.length_b   1.000
_cell.length_c   1.000
_cell.angle_alpha   90.00
_cell.angle_beta   90.00
_cell.angle_gamma   90.00
#
_symmetry.space_group_name_H-M   'P 1'
#
loop_
_entity.id
_entity.type
_entity.pdbx_description
1 polymer ?
#
loop_
_entity_poly.entity_id
_entity_poly.type
_entity_poly.pdbx_seq_one_letter_code
_entity_poly.pdbx_strand_id
1 'polypeptide(L)'
;MMQNYKFTIAYDGTRFFGWERQPDRDTIQGKLEAVLSRLAGQPVEIIGAGRTDAGVHARAMVANAQLDVKESPEEIRDYMNRYLPDAIAVREVKPCGPRFHARYNALGKTYRYTVFVGEVKPVFDRKYVTLLPYAPDVERMRQAAAYLTGEHDFAAFCGNPRMKKSTVRTVDTIDIQQRKDRITFTFHGNGFLQNMVRILVGTLLEVGRGFWEPEQVQAILDSRDRKQAGPTAPPEGLCLMKVDY
;
A
#
# COMPACT_ATOMS: atom_id res chain seq x y z
N MET A 1 1.25 28.88 -16.99
CA MET A 1 2.26 27.99 -17.65
C MET A 1 2.18 26.63 -16.98
N MET A 2 2.03 25.56 -17.74
CA MET A 2 1.89 24.20 -17.21
C MET A 2 3.10 23.81 -16.34
N GLN A 3 2.86 23.47 -15.08
CA GLN A 3 3.88 23.09 -14.10
C GLN A 3 3.55 21.70 -13.54
N ASN A 4 4.57 20.85 -13.41
CA ASN A 4 4.41 19.53 -12.77
C ASN A 4 4.56 19.67 -11.24
N TYR A 5 3.58 19.16 -10.50
CA TYR A 5 3.58 19.18 -9.03
C TYR A 5 3.62 17.77 -8.47
N LYS A 6 4.41 17.59 -7.42
CA LYS A 6 4.45 16.39 -6.59
C LYS A 6 3.60 16.59 -5.35
N PHE A 7 2.74 15.62 -5.06
CA PHE A 7 1.81 15.60 -3.93
C PHE A 7 2.19 14.48 -2.96
N THR A 8 2.19 14.76 -1.67
CA THR A 8 2.24 13.74 -0.60
C THR A 8 0.86 13.66 0.04
N ILE A 9 0.24 12.48 -0.02
CA ILE A 9 -1.18 12.30 0.28
C ILE A 9 -1.34 11.21 1.35
N ALA A 10 -2.16 11.48 2.36
CA ALA A 10 -2.61 10.50 3.33
C ALA A 10 -4.10 10.20 3.14
N TYR A 11 -4.51 8.94 3.36
CA TYR A 11 -5.92 8.56 3.31
C TYR A 11 -6.27 7.35 4.17
N ASP A 12 -7.47 7.39 4.74
CA ASP A 12 -8.20 6.25 5.27
C ASP A 12 -8.96 5.57 4.12
N GLY A 13 -8.47 4.41 3.68
CA GLY A 13 -9.02 3.68 2.54
C GLY A 13 -10.35 2.95 2.81
N THR A 14 -10.83 2.92 4.06
CA THR A 14 -11.95 2.06 4.52
C THR A 14 -13.19 2.13 3.63
N ARG A 15 -13.52 3.32 3.13
CA ARG A 15 -14.74 3.57 2.33
C ARG A 15 -14.48 3.69 0.83
N PHE A 16 -13.23 3.47 0.39
CA PHE A 16 -12.85 3.64 -1.01
C PHE A 16 -12.60 2.30 -1.69
N PHE A 17 -12.93 2.24 -2.96
CA PHE A 17 -12.65 1.10 -3.84
C PHE A 17 -11.20 1.09 -4.36
N GLY A 18 -10.27 1.54 -3.51
CA GLY A 18 -8.84 1.63 -3.78
C GLY A 18 -8.43 2.97 -4.38
N TRP A 19 -7.19 2.98 -4.87
CA TRP A 19 -6.61 4.19 -5.48
C TRP A 19 -7.20 4.48 -6.85
N GLU A 20 -7.14 3.52 -7.78
CA GLU A 20 -7.38 3.74 -9.21
C GLU A 20 -8.83 4.10 -9.52
N ARG A 21 -9.03 5.12 -10.37
CA ARG A 21 -10.35 5.55 -10.84
C ARG A 21 -11.10 4.38 -11.50
N GLN A 22 -12.34 4.18 -11.10
CA GLN A 22 -13.27 3.21 -11.63
C GLN A 22 -14.61 3.90 -11.92
N PRO A 23 -15.34 3.49 -12.98
CA PRO A 23 -16.68 3.99 -13.22
C PRO A 23 -17.59 3.72 -12.01
N ASP A 24 -18.40 4.70 -11.65
CA ASP A 24 -19.46 4.61 -10.62
C ASP A 24 -18.99 4.17 -9.22
N ARG A 25 -17.68 4.33 -8.93
CA ARG A 25 -17.12 4.00 -7.62
C ARG A 25 -16.30 5.13 -7.01
N ASP A 26 -16.43 5.30 -5.70
CA ASP A 26 -15.61 6.22 -4.95
C ASP A 26 -14.18 5.68 -4.81
N THR A 27 -13.22 6.36 -5.44
CA THR A 27 -11.80 6.03 -5.42
C THR A 27 -10.97 7.23 -5.00
N ILE A 28 -9.78 6.99 -4.46
CA ILE A 28 -8.89 8.08 -4.01
C ILE A 28 -8.51 8.98 -5.20
N GLN A 29 -8.07 8.40 -6.31
CA GLN A 29 -7.70 9.13 -7.52
C GLN A 29 -8.87 9.98 -8.06
N GLY A 30 -10.07 9.42 -8.12
CA GLY A 30 -11.25 10.14 -8.61
C GLY A 30 -11.59 11.37 -7.75
N LYS A 31 -11.48 11.26 -6.41
CA LYS A 31 -11.70 12.42 -5.51
C LYS A 31 -10.65 13.49 -5.71
N LEU A 32 -9.38 13.12 -5.84
CA LEU A 32 -8.28 14.06 -6.07
C LEU A 32 -8.43 14.78 -7.41
N GLU A 33 -8.71 14.02 -8.48
CA GLU A 33 -8.90 14.57 -9.84
C GLU A 33 -10.09 15.52 -9.91
N ALA A 34 -11.20 15.21 -9.25
CA ALA A 34 -12.37 16.10 -9.21
C ALA A 34 -12.05 17.44 -8.56
N VAL A 35 -11.31 17.45 -7.46
CA VAL A 35 -10.92 18.70 -6.76
C VAL A 35 -9.89 19.49 -7.56
N LEU A 36 -8.85 18.80 -8.11
CA LEU A 36 -7.84 19.46 -8.95
C LEU A 36 -8.44 20.03 -10.25
N SER A 37 -9.33 19.30 -10.90
CA SER A 37 -10.00 19.77 -12.13
C SER A 37 -10.87 21.01 -11.86
N ARG A 38 -11.52 21.07 -10.69
CA ARG A 38 -12.27 22.25 -10.27
C ARG A 38 -11.35 23.46 -10.04
N LEU A 39 -10.18 23.26 -9.41
CA LEU A 39 -9.19 24.31 -9.21
C LEU A 39 -8.63 24.83 -10.54
N ALA A 40 -8.27 23.90 -11.44
CA ALA A 40 -7.64 24.25 -12.72
C ALA A 40 -8.65 24.71 -13.80
N GLY A 41 -9.96 24.59 -13.57
CA GLY A 41 -11.00 24.88 -14.56
C GLY A 41 -10.99 23.97 -15.80
N GLN A 42 -10.28 22.86 -15.76
CA GLN A 42 -10.13 21.87 -16.83
C GLN A 42 -9.83 20.48 -16.25
N PRO A 43 -10.07 19.40 -17.00
CA PRO A 43 -9.74 18.04 -16.56
C PRO A 43 -8.26 17.90 -16.19
N VAL A 44 -7.97 17.36 -15.02
CA VAL A 44 -6.64 17.07 -14.51
C VAL A 44 -6.53 15.58 -14.21
N GLU A 45 -5.48 14.93 -14.72
CA GLU A 45 -5.10 13.58 -14.37
C GLU A 45 -4.02 13.60 -13.29
N ILE A 46 -4.18 12.78 -12.24
CA ILE A 46 -3.16 12.59 -11.20
C ILE A 46 -2.59 11.18 -11.26
N ILE A 47 -1.27 11.08 -11.29
CA ILE A 47 -0.53 9.83 -11.41
C ILE A 47 0.04 9.43 -10.06
N GLY A 48 -0.45 8.34 -9.46
CA GLY A 48 0.09 7.81 -8.20
C GLY A 48 1.34 6.96 -8.38
N ALA A 49 2.20 6.93 -7.36
CA ALA A 49 3.39 6.07 -7.29
C ALA A 49 3.06 4.57 -7.38
N GLY A 50 1.83 4.21 -7.06
CA GLY A 50 1.30 2.86 -7.17
C GLY A 50 -0.20 2.84 -6.90
N ARG A 51 -0.77 1.66 -6.98
CA ARG A 51 -2.16 1.42 -6.65
C ARG A 51 -2.24 0.77 -5.27
N THR A 52 -3.22 1.16 -4.49
CA THR A 52 -3.65 0.44 -3.29
C THR A 52 -5.00 -0.20 -3.55
N ASP A 53 -5.22 -1.38 -2.97
CA ASP A 53 -6.48 -2.10 -3.08
C ASP A 53 -7.60 -1.40 -2.30
N ALA A 54 -8.85 -1.80 -2.53
CA ALA A 54 -9.99 -1.35 -1.73
C ALA A 54 -9.75 -1.60 -0.24
N GLY A 55 -10.03 -0.61 0.60
CA GLY A 55 -9.85 -0.69 2.05
C GLY A 55 -8.42 -0.45 2.55
N VAL A 56 -7.42 -0.38 1.68
CA VAL A 56 -6.02 -0.16 2.05
C VAL A 56 -5.74 1.33 2.27
N HIS A 57 -4.95 1.66 3.30
CA HIS A 57 -4.62 3.02 3.72
C HIS A 57 -3.28 3.50 3.17
N ALA A 58 -3.04 4.80 3.26
CA ALA A 58 -1.73 5.38 3.05
C ALA A 58 -1.46 6.56 4.01
N ARG A 59 -0.23 6.63 4.53
CA ARG A 59 0.28 7.81 5.26
C ARG A 59 1.06 8.75 4.36
N ALA A 60 1.65 8.24 3.28
CA ALA A 60 2.46 9.04 2.36
C ALA A 60 2.45 8.44 0.94
N MET A 61 1.27 8.32 0.33
CA MET A 61 1.19 8.11 -1.11
C MET A 61 1.77 9.33 -1.81
N VAL A 62 2.64 9.09 -2.78
CA VAL A 62 3.13 10.16 -3.65
C VAL A 62 2.42 10.11 -4.99
N ALA A 63 2.03 11.26 -5.49
CA ALA A 63 1.45 11.42 -6.82
C ALA A 63 2.01 12.65 -7.52
N ASN A 64 1.83 12.75 -8.83
CA ASN A 64 2.11 13.98 -9.57
C ASN A 64 0.98 14.32 -10.54
N ALA A 65 0.82 15.62 -10.80
CA ALA A 65 -0.10 16.15 -11.80
C ALA A 65 0.48 17.41 -12.43
N GLN A 66 0.12 17.66 -13.68
CA GLN A 66 0.43 18.90 -14.36
C GLN A 66 -0.73 19.88 -14.21
N LEU A 67 -0.42 21.09 -13.73
CA LEU A 67 -1.41 22.13 -13.51
C LEU A 67 -0.97 23.45 -14.20
N ASP A 68 -1.94 24.16 -14.75
CA ASP A 68 -1.79 25.56 -15.18
C ASP A 68 -2.66 26.42 -14.28
N VAL A 69 -2.13 26.77 -13.12
CA VAL A 69 -2.81 27.52 -12.06
C VAL A 69 -1.91 28.66 -11.58
N LYS A 70 -2.50 29.66 -10.92
CA LYS A 70 -1.78 30.80 -10.36
C LYS A 70 -1.43 30.62 -8.90
N GLU A 71 -2.09 29.67 -8.26
CA GLU A 71 -1.96 29.36 -6.85
C GLU A 71 -0.58 28.82 -6.52
N SER A 72 -0.04 29.24 -5.40
CA SER A 72 1.18 28.67 -4.81
C SER A 72 0.97 27.22 -4.38
N PRO A 73 2.03 26.44 -4.19
CA PRO A 73 1.91 25.06 -3.68
C PRO A 73 1.10 24.94 -2.38
N GLU A 74 1.25 25.94 -1.48
CA GLU A 74 0.54 26.02 -0.22
C GLU A 74 -0.95 26.26 -0.44
N GLU A 75 -1.30 27.19 -1.34
CA GLU A 75 -2.69 27.48 -1.69
C GLU A 75 -3.38 26.29 -2.39
N ILE A 76 -2.66 25.58 -3.27
CA ILE A 76 -3.14 24.32 -3.90
C ILE A 76 -3.46 23.29 -2.80
N ARG A 77 -2.54 23.07 -1.85
CA ARG A 77 -2.72 22.13 -0.73
C ARG A 77 -3.95 22.51 0.09
N ASP A 78 -4.08 23.78 0.46
CA ASP A 78 -5.15 24.26 1.33
C ASP A 78 -6.51 24.22 0.62
N TYR A 79 -6.54 24.54 -0.69
CA TYR A 79 -7.72 24.36 -1.51
C TYR A 79 -8.14 22.88 -1.56
N MET A 80 -7.20 21.97 -1.85
CA MET A 80 -7.50 20.54 -1.89
C MET A 80 -8.06 20.05 -0.55
N ASN A 81 -7.43 20.40 0.57
CA ASN A 81 -7.88 19.97 1.90
C ASN A 81 -9.24 20.58 2.31
N ARG A 82 -9.62 21.71 1.74
CA ARG A 82 -10.96 22.32 1.97
C ARG A 82 -12.08 21.52 1.29
N TYR A 83 -11.81 20.92 0.14
CA TYR A 83 -12.86 20.27 -0.67
C TYR A 83 -12.76 18.74 -0.74
N LEU A 84 -11.67 18.16 -0.27
CA LEU A 84 -11.55 16.71 -0.13
C LEU A 84 -12.37 16.21 1.06
N PRO A 85 -12.86 14.96 1.02
CA PRO A 85 -13.50 14.35 2.19
C PRO A 85 -12.48 14.15 3.33
N ASP A 86 -12.92 14.15 4.58
CA ASP A 86 -12.09 14.02 5.79
C ASP A 86 -11.14 12.81 5.78
N ALA A 87 -11.48 11.79 5.00
CA ALA A 87 -10.68 10.59 4.85
C ALA A 87 -9.47 10.75 3.91
N ILE A 88 -9.30 11.90 3.24
CA ILE A 88 -8.18 12.18 2.32
C ILE A 88 -7.57 13.54 2.68
N ALA A 89 -6.26 13.58 2.89
CA ALA A 89 -5.52 14.81 3.14
C ALA A 89 -4.27 14.92 2.27
N VAL A 90 -4.09 16.08 1.66
CA VAL A 90 -2.83 16.46 0.99
C VAL A 90 -1.91 17.09 2.03
N ARG A 91 -0.82 16.43 2.35
CA ARG A 91 0.14 16.87 3.37
C ARG A 91 1.13 17.89 2.83
N GLU A 92 1.51 17.71 1.57
CA GLU A 92 2.52 18.54 0.93
C GLU A 92 2.26 18.61 -0.58
N VAL A 93 2.49 19.79 -1.16
CA VAL A 93 2.56 20.02 -2.60
C VAL A 93 3.88 20.72 -2.90
N LYS A 94 4.62 20.21 -3.87
CA LYS A 94 5.89 20.81 -4.30
C LYS A 94 5.99 20.84 -5.82
N PRO A 95 6.50 21.90 -6.43
CA PRO A 95 6.87 21.85 -7.85
C PRO A 95 7.97 20.81 -8.05
N CYS A 96 7.92 20.12 -9.18
CA CYS A 96 8.93 19.13 -9.55
C CYS A 96 9.31 19.26 -11.01
N GLY A 97 10.37 18.56 -11.41
CA GLY A 97 10.85 18.59 -12.78
C GLY A 97 9.79 18.11 -13.78
N PRO A 98 9.77 18.64 -15.01
CA PRO A 98 8.73 18.33 -16.01
C PRO A 98 8.66 16.85 -16.37
N ARG A 99 9.75 16.11 -16.23
CA ARG A 99 9.85 14.67 -16.50
C ARG A 99 9.62 13.79 -15.27
N PHE A 100 9.36 14.38 -14.09
CA PHE A 100 9.08 13.59 -12.90
C PHE A 100 7.76 12.82 -13.07
N HIS A 101 7.83 11.52 -12.79
CA HIS A 101 6.71 10.61 -12.86
C HIS A 101 6.66 9.78 -11.58
N ALA A 102 5.63 9.98 -10.76
CA ALA A 102 5.55 9.40 -9.41
C ALA A 102 5.73 7.87 -9.39
N ARG A 103 5.29 7.16 -10.43
CA ARG A 103 5.38 5.70 -10.50
C ARG A 103 6.74 5.21 -11.00
N TYR A 104 7.28 5.83 -12.06
CA TYR A 104 8.48 5.32 -12.74
C TYR A 104 9.78 5.79 -12.10
N ASN A 105 9.76 6.90 -11.37
CA ASN A 105 10.92 7.38 -10.63
C ASN A 105 10.99 6.85 -9.18
N ALA A 106 9.97 6.09 -8.73
CA ALA A 106 10.01 5.50 -7.40
C ALA A 106 11.07 4.39 -7.33
N LEU A 107 11.98 4.51 -6.35
CA LEU A 107 13.06 3.57 -6.08
C LEU A 107 12.64 2.48 -5.11
N GLY A 108 11.77 2.82 -4.14
CA GLY A 108 11.31 1.88 -3.13
C GLY A 108 9.99 2.28 -2.50
N LYS A 109 9.36 1.34 -1.80
CA LYS A 109 8.11 1.54 -1.06
C LYS A 109 8.17 0.81 0.26
N THR A 110 7.68 1.47 1.31
CA THR A 110 7.52 0.87 2.64
C THR A 110 6.04 0.68 2.93
N TYR A 111 5.67 -0.54 3.24
CA TYR A 111 4.33 -0.89 3.73
C TYR A 111 4.41 -1.37 5.16
N ARG A 112 3.36 -1.10 5.94
CA ARG A 112 3.16 -1.66 7.27
C ARG A 112 1.82 -2.38 7.31
N TYR A 113 1.83 -3.60 7.83
CA TYR A 113 0.62 -4.34 8.15
C TYR A 113 0.54 -4.50 9.66
N THR A 114 -0.62 -4.24 10.25
CA THR A 114 -0.83 -4.33 11.70
C THR A 114 -1.92 -5.36 12.02
N VAL A 115 -1.57 -6.29 12.90
CA VAL A 115 -2.48 -7.28 13.47
C VAL A 115 -2.70 -6.93 14.95
N PHE A 116 -3.94 -7.02 15.40
CA PHE A 116 -4.31 -6.99 16.81
C PHE A 116 -4.60 -8.41 17.27
N VAL A 117 -3.87 -8.87 18.28
CA VAL A 117 -4.02 -10.21 18.87
C VAL A 117 -4.95 -10.12 20.07
N GLY A 118 -6.10 -10.76 20.01
CA GLY A 118 -7.07 -10.74 21.09
C GLY A 118 -8.42 -11.26 20.66
N GLU A 119 -9.26 -11.62 21.65
CA GLU A 119 -10.61 -12.15 21.41
C GLU A 119 -11.61 -11.02 21.14
N VAL A 120 -11.37 -9.84 21.69
CA VAL A 120 -12.27 -8.68 21.61
C VAL A 120 -11.75 -7.66 20.61
N LYS A 121 -12.64 -7.24 19.72
CA LYS A 121 -12.35 -6.25 18.67
C LYS A 121 -11.91 -4.89 19.27
N PRO A 122 -10.78 -4.30 18.82
CA PRO A 122 -10.33 -2.98 19.27
C PRO A 122 -11.17 -1.88 18.61
N VAL A 123 -12.23 -1.45 19.25
CA VAL A 123 -13.27 -0.58 18.67
C VAL A 123 -12.70 0.70 18.02
N PHE A 124 -11.72 1.35 18.66
CA PHE A 124 -11.15 2.60 18.15
C PHE A 124 -10.17 2.37 16.99
N ASP A 125 -9.46 1.25 16.98
CA ASP A 125 -8.45 0.94 15.97
C ASP A 125 -8.95 -0.03 14.89
N ARG A 126 -10.18 -0.50 14.98
CA ARG A 126 -10.76 -1.56 14.12
C ARG A 126 -10.64 -1.34 12.62
N LYS A 127 -10.43 -0.09 12.20
CA LYS A 127 -10.25 0.27 10.80
C LYS A 127 -8.81 0.15 10.32
N TYR A 128 -7.85 0.00 11.25
CA TYR A 128 -6.42 0.09 10.96
C TYR A 128 -5.63 -1.14 11.42
N VAL A 129 -6.33 -2.16 11.90
CA VAL A 129 -5.74 -3.42 12.33
C VAL A 129 -6.65 -4.59 11.92
N THR A 130 -6.03 -5.72 11.63
CA THR A 130 -6.75 -6.99 11.45
C THR A 130 -6.80 -7.72 12.78
N LEU A 131 -7.99 -8.13 13.21
CA LEU A 131 -8.17 -8.93 14.42
C LEU A 131 -7.71 -10.37 14.18
N LEU A 132 -6.84 -10.87 15.04
CA LEU A 132 -6.40 -12.26 15.08
C LEU A 132 -6.81 -12.88 16.43
N PRO A 133 -7.70 -13.89 16.44
CA PRO A 133 -8.25 -14.45 17.69
C PRO A 133 -7.32 -15.47 18.36
N TYR A 134 -6.07 -15.56 17.93
CA TYR A 134 -5.04 -16.44 18.49
C TYR A 134 -3.68 -15.72 18.51
N ALA A 135 -2.76 -16.14 19.38
CA ALA A 135 -1.41 -15.64 19.43
C ALA A 135 -0.50 -16.46 18.50
N PRO A 136 0.01 -15.89 17.40
CA PRO A 136 0.94 -16.59 16.51
C PRO A 136 2.34 -16.61 17.10
N ASP A 137 3.14 -17.61 16.73
CA ASP A 137 4.58 -17.68 17.03
C ASP A 137 5.33 -16.69 16.12
N VAL A 138 5.77 -15.58 16.71
CA VAL A 138 6.46 -14.50 15.99
C VAL A 138 7.85 -14.94 15.51
N GLU A 139 8.53 -15.82 16.26
CA GLU A 139 9.86 -16.26 15.89
C GLU A 139 9.81 -17.16 14.66
N ARG A 140 8.85 -18.08 14.58
CA ARG A 140 8.62 -18.88 13.38
C ARG A 140 8.29 -18.01 12.16
N MET A 141 7.51 -16.94 12.35
CA MET A 141 7.24 -15.97 11.27
C MET A 141 8.49 -15.22 10.81
N ARG A 142 9.40 -14.85 11.73
CA ARG A 142 10.69 -14.22 11.37
C ARG A 142 11.59 -15.17 10.57
N GLN A 143 11.67 -16.43 10.99
CA GLN A 143 12.41 -17.47 10.25
C GLN A 143 11.86 -17.62 8.83
N ALA A 144 10.53 -17.69 8.68
CA ALA A 144 9.87 -17.78 7.39
C ALA A 144 10.10 -16.53 6.52
N ALA A 145 10.10 -15.33 7.11
CA ALA A 145 10.31 -14.06 6.41
C ALA A 145 11.71 -13.97 5.79
N ALA A 146 12.71 -14.65 6.35
CA ALA A 146 14.07 -14.67 5.81
C ALA A 146 14.12 -15.27 4.38
N TYR A 147 13.29 -16.26 4.07
CA TYR A 147 13.18 -16.86 2.74
C TYR A 147 12.56 -15.93 1.68
N LEU A 148 11.86 -14.88 2.11
CA LEU A 148 11.17 -13.91 1.25
C LEU A 148 11.98 -12.64 1.01
N THR A 149 13.15 -12.51 1.66
CA THR A 149 14.04 -11.35 1.51
C THR A 149 15.00 -11.58 0.35
N GLY A 150 15.21 -10.55 -0.46
CA GLY A 150 16.04 -10.61 -1.65
C GLY A 150 15.24 -10.45 -2.95
N GLU A 151 15.92 -10.70 -4.07
CA GLU A 151 15.30 -10.73 -5.40
C GLU A 151 14.73 -12.10 -5.71
N HIS A 152 13.41 -12.18 -5.91
CA HIS A 152 12.71 -13.42 -6.20
C HIS A 152 11.60 -13.21 -7.22
N ASP A 153 11.16 -14.30 -7.84
CA ASP A 153 9.93 -14.35 -8.63
C ASP A 153 8.73 -14.57 -7.68
N PHE A 154 8.04 -13.49 -7.35
CA PHE A 154 6.88 -13.51 -6.44
C PHE A 154 5.55 -13.88 -7.12
N ALA A 155 5.56 -14.69 -8.19
CA ALA A 155 4.34 -15.10 -8.87
C ALA A 155 3.34 -15.79 -7.92
N ALA A 156 3.82 -16.64 -6.97
CA ALA A 156 2.99 -17.27 -5.94
C ALA A 156 2.29 -16.24 -5.01
N PHE A 157 2.84 -15.05 -4.88
CA PHE A 157 2.31 -13.97 -4.05
C PHE A 157 1.62 -12.87 -4.87
N CYS A 158 1.24 -13.15 -6.12
CA CYS A 158 0.54 -12.22 -7.00
C CYS A 158 -0.97 -12.50 -7.04
N GLY A 159 -1.78 -11.50 -6.70
CA GLY A 159 -3.25 -11.59 -6.77
C GLY A 159 -3.81 -11.56 -8.20
N ASN A 160 -2.96 -11.30 -9.22
CA ASN A 160 -3.36 -11.31 -10.62
C ASN A 160 -2.73 -12.49 -11.37
N PRO A 161 -3.46 -13.60 -11.57
CA PRO A 161 -2.93 -14.79 -12.25
C PRO A 161 -2.69 -14.57 -13.76
N ARG A 162 -3.19 -13.46 -14.31
CA ARG A 162 -3.04 -13.09 -15.74
C ARG A 162 -2.01 -11.98 -15.93
N MET A 163 -1.08 -11.81 -15.00
CA MET A 163 -0.09 -10.75 -15.09
C MET A 163 0.87 -11.00 -16.25
N LYS A 164 0.92 -10.03 -17.21
CA LYS A 164 1.80 -10.11 -18.39
C LYS A 164 3.20 -9.53 -18.13
N LYS A 165 3.36 -8.72 -17.07
CA LYS A 165 4.65 -8.11 -16.71
C LYS A 165 5.40 -9.03 -15.75
N SER A 166 6.74 -8.83 -15.67
CA SER A 166 7.57 -9.57 -14.73
C SER A 166 7.02 -9.55 -13.31
N THR A 167 7.04 -10.71 -12.67
CA THR A 167 6.70 -10.93 -11.26
C THR A 167 7.92 -10.89 -10.33
N VAL A 168 9.11 -10.68 -10.90
CA VAL A 168 10.36 -10.53 -10.14
C VAL A 168 10.34 -9.19 -9.40
N ARG A 169 10.61 -9.24 -8.08
CA ARG A 169 10.73 -8.07 -7.19
C ARG A 169 11.88 -8.28 -6.23
N THR A 170 12.41 -7.17 -5.71
CA THR A 170 13.36 -7.20 -4.60
C THR A 170 12.64 -6.71 -3.35
N VAL A 171 12.58 -7.58 -2.35
CA VAL A 171 12.12 -7.22 -0.99
C VAL A 171 13.37 -7.06 -0.14
N ASP A 172 13.70 -5.81 0.21
CA ASP A 172 14.94 -5.49 0.92
C ASP A 172 14.87 -5.91 2.39
N THR A 173 13.70 -5.71 3.02
CA THR A 173 13.49 -6.03 4.44
C THR A 173 12.06 -6.48 4.72
N ILE A 174 11.94 -7.42 5.65
CA ILE A 174 10.69 -7.79 6.32
C ILE A 174 10.97 -7.78 7.81
N ASP A 175 10.49 -6.74 8.51
CA ASP A 175 10.65 -6.62 9.96
C ASP A 175 9.33 -6.96 10.67
N ILE A 176 9.38 -7.87 11.64
CA ILE A 176 8.21 -8.32 12.39
C ILE A 176 8.44 -8.02 13.87
N GLN A 177 7.64 -7.11 14.42
CA GLN A 177 7.72 -6.68 15.80
C GLN A 177 6.41 -7.00 16.54
N GLN A 178 6.53 -7.51 17.76
CA GLN A 178 5.41 -7.67 18.67
C GLN A 178 5.56 -6.68 19.84
N ARG A 179 4.49 -5.93 20.09
CA ARG A 179 4.37 -5.04 21.24
C ARG A 179 2.99 -5.21 21.87
N LYS A 180 2.96 -5.83 23.05
CA LYS A 180 1.69 -6.16 23.74
C LYS A 180 0.77 -7.01 22.82
N ASP A 181 -0.39 -6.50 22.56
CA ASP A 181 -1.46 -7.09 21.75
C ASP A 181 -1.34 -6.79 20.24
N ARG A 182 -0.23 -6.18 19.78
CA ARG A 182 -0.02 -5.83 18.37
C ARG A 182 1.21 -6.49 17.79
N ILE A 183 1.04 -6.99 16.58
CA ILE A 183 2.13 -7.45 15.72
C ILE A 183 2.14 -6.55 14.48
N THR A 184 3.30 -5.98 14.17
CA THR A 184 3.52 -5.16 12.98
C THR A 184 4.50 -5.84 12.05
N PHE A 185 4.12 -5.91 10.77
CA PHE A 185 4.98 -6.36 9.68
C PHE A 185 5.35 -5.13 8.86
N THR A 186 6.62 -4.83 8.73
CA THR A 186 7.10 -3.73 7.88
C THR A 186 7.89 -4.31 6.73
N PHE A 187 7.44 -4.01 5.51
CA PHE A 187 8.04 -4.46 4.25
C PHE A 187 8.65 -3.26 3.54
N HIS A 188 9.89 -3.38 3.07
CA HIS A 188 10.49 -2.46 2.12
C HIS A 188 10.95 -3.23 0.89
N GLY A 189 10.82 -2.62 -0.31
CA GLY A 189 11.26 -3.21 -1.56
C GLY A 189 11.06 -2.28 -2.75
N ASN A 190 11.61 -2.66 -3.90
CA ASN A 190 11.57 -1.87 -5.14
C ASN A 190 10.16 -1.72 -5.75
N GLY A 191 9.24 -2.61 -5.37
CA GLY A 191 7.85 -2.61 -5.80
C GLY A 191 7.12 -3.87 -5.36
N PHE A 192 5.79 -3.81 -5.36
CA PHE A 192 4.95 -4.92 -4.95
C PHE A 192 3.91 -5.23 -6.02
N LEU A 193 3.61 -6.52 -6.19
CA LEU A 193 2.56 -7.01 -7.08
C LEU A 193 1.18 -6.77 -6.46
N GLN A 194 0.12 -6.97 -7.23
CA GLN A 194 -1.25 -6.88 -6.72
C GLN A 194 -1.44 -7.83 -5.54
N ASN A 195 -1.95 -7.32 -4.42
CA ASN A 195 -2.18 -8.03 -3.15
C ASN A 195 -0.91 -8.64 -2.51
N MET A 196 0.29 -8.44 -3.07
CA MET A 196 1.51 -9.15 -2.66
C MET A 196 1.75 -9.05 -1.14
N VAL A 197 1.80 -7.87 -0.57
CA VAL A 197 2.07 -7.70 0.88
C VAL A 197 1.02 -8.42 1.73
N ARG A 198 -0.25 -8.37 1.34
CA ARG A 198 -1.33 -9.05 2.06
C ARG A 198 -1.22 -10.58 1.97
N ILE A 199 -0.78 -11.11 0.83
CA ILE A 199 -0.55 -12.55 0.64
C ILE A 199 0.67 -13.00 1.43
N LEU A 200 1.75 -12.20 1.45
CA LEU A 200 2.93 -12.44 2.28
C LEU A 200 2.54 -12.52 3.76
N VAL A 201 1.78 -11.54 4.25
CA VAL A 201 1.29 -11.54 5.64
C VAL A 201 0.43 -12.77 5.93
N GLY A 202 -0.55 -13.08 5.06
CA GLY A 202 -1.38 -14.26 5.24
C GLY A 202 -0.58 -15.56 5.31
N THR A 203 0.46 -15.69 4.46
CA THR A 203 1.37 -16.85 4.48
C THR A 203 2.18 -16.91 5.78
N LEU A 204 2.74 -15.80 6.24
CA LEU A 204 3.48 -15.72 7.50
C LEU A 204 2.59 -16.03 8.71
N LEU A 205 1.34 -15.59 8.70
CA LEU A 205 0.38 -15.93 9.76
C LEU A 205 0.04 -17.42 9.80
N GLU A 206 -0.01 -18.13 8.65
CA GLU A 206 -0.16 -19.59 8.60
C GLU A 206 1.03 -20.31 9.24
N VAL A 207 2.26 -19.80 9.02
CA VAL A 207 3.45 -20.31 9.71
C VAL A 207 3.37 -20.02 11.20
N GLY A 208 2.99 -18.80 11.58
CA GLY A 208 2.91 -18.40 12.99
C GLY A 208 1.87 -19.18 13.80
N ARG A 209 0.79 -19.67 13.18
CA ARG A 209 -0.18 -20.55 13.84
C ARG A 209 0.21 -22.04 13.82
N GLY A 210 1.35 -22.39 13.22
CA GLY A 210 1.86 -23.76 13.15
C GLY A 210 1.23 -24.63 12.07
N PHE A 211 0.54 -24.04 11.08
CA PHE A 211 0.00 -24.78 9.94
C PHE A 211 1.09 -25.20 8.95
N TRP A 212 2.11 -24.36 8.80
CA TRP A 212 3.31 -24.63 7.98
C TRP A 212 4.59 -24.49 8.80
N GLU A 213 5.61 -25.26 8.44
CA GLU A 213 6.96 -25.03 8.90
C GLU A 213 7.58 -23.82 8.15
N PRO A 214 8.50 -23.07 8.78
CA PRO A 214 9.12 -21.88 8.15
C PRO A 214 9.75 -22.17 6.79
N GLU A 215 10.39 -23.34 6.62
CA GLU A 215 11.07 -23.77 5.39
C GLU A 215 10.11 -23.99 4.22
N GLN A 216 8.83 -24.27 4.49
CA GLN A 216 7.82 -24.44 3.43
C GLN A 216 7.59 -23.16 2.63
N VAL A 217 7.91 -22.00 3.19
CA VAL A 217 7.78 -20.72 2.48
C VAL A 217 8.72 -20.67 1.26
N GLN A 218 9.91 -21.29 1.34
CA GLN A 218 10.79 -21.43 0.17
C GLN A 218 10.11 -22.26 -0.93
N ALA A 219 9.54 -23.41 -0.59
CA ALA A 219 8.83 -24.24 -1.57
C ALA A 219 7.62 -23.52 -2.20
N ILE A 220 6.90 -22.74 -1.41
CA ILE A 220 5.80 -21.87 -1.92
C ILE A 220 6.33 -20.86 -2.93
N LEU A 221 7.43 -20.17 -2.62
CA LEU A 221 8.08 -19.20 -3.50
C LEU A 221 8.51 -19.84 -4.82
N ASP A 222 9.18 -21.00 -4.75
CA ASP A 222 9.69 -21.74 -5.91
C ASP A 222 8.56 -22.29 -6.79
N SER A 223 7.41 -22.61 -6.21
CA SER A 223 6.23 -23.13 -6.93
C SER A 223 5.68 -22.16 -7.96
N ARG A 224 5.81 -20.84 -7.73
CA ARG A 224 5.18 -19.77 -8.51
C ARG A 224 3.66 -19.90 -8.64
N ASP A 225 3.04 -20.74 -7.84
CA ASP A 225 1.60 -21.00 -7.85
C ASP A 225 0.91 -20.30 -6.68
N ARG A 226 0.02 -19.35 -6.99
CA ARG A 226 -0.78 -18.61 -6.00
C ARG A 226 -1.58 -19.54 -5.07
N LYS A 227 -1.95 -20.72 -5.51
CA LYS A 227 -2.74 -21.67 -4.72
C LYS A 227 -1.93 -22.29 -3.58
N GLN A 228 -0.62 -22.28 -3.66
CA GLN A 228 0.28 -22.80 -2.62
C GLN A 228 0.50 -21.76 -1.51
N ALA A 229 0.34 -20.47 -1.80
CA ALA A 229 0.52 -19.41 -0.81
C ALA A 229 -0.72 -19.25 0.09
N GLY A 230 -0.52 -18.64 1.24
CA GLY A 230 -1.56 -18.39 2.23
C GLY A 230 -2.69 -17.47 1.75
N PRO A 231 -3.72 -17.29 2.57
CA PRO A 231 -4.85 -16.44 2.25
C PRO A 231 -4.40 -14.98 2.07
N THR A 232 -5.15 -14.21 1.30
CA THR A 232 -4.94 -12.76 1.23
C THR A 232 -5.44 -12.14 2.52
N ALA A 233 -4.54 -11.61 3.35
CA ALA A 233 -4.90 -10.94 4.60
C ALA A 233 -5.86 -9.75 4.34
N PRO A 234 -6.76 -9.42 5.28
CA PRO A 234 -7.72 -8.32 5.15
C PRO A 234 -7.04 -6.96 4.85
N PRO A 235 -7.69 -6.05 4.13
CA PRO A 235 -7.06 -4.80 3.69
C PRO A 235 -6.86 -3.78 4.81
N GLU A 236 -7.68 -3.78 5.85
CA GLU A 236 -7.69 -2.77 6.92
C GLU A 236 -6.42 -2.74 7.75
N GLY A 237 -5.65 -3.85 7.78
CA GLY A 237 -4.36 -3.87 8.44
C GLY A 237 -3.24 -3.20 7.63
N LEU A 238 -3.43 -2.97 6.32
CA LEU A 238 -2.36 -2.52 5.42
C LEU A 238 -2.35 -1.01 5.23
N CYS A 239 -1.16 -0.43 5.36
CA CYS A 239 -0.92 0.99 5.11
C CYS A 239 0.39 1.22 4.34
N LEU A 240 0.34 1.99 3.25
CA LEU A 240 1.52 2.53 2.59
C LEU A 240 2.13 3.63 3.46
N MET A 241 3.35 3.43 3.93
CA MET A 241 4.02 4.34 4.87
C MET A 241 4.90 5.37 4.17
N LYS A 242 5.59 4.97 3.09
CA LYS A 242 6.58 5.81 2.40
C LYS A 242 6.78 5.36 0.96
N VAL A 243 7.14 6.30 0.10
CA VAL A 243 7.67 6.07 -1.25
C VAL A 243 9.00 6.80 -1.35
N ASP A 244 10.05 6.12 -1.80
CA ASP A 244 11.41 6.63 -1.97
C ASP A 244 11.68 7.02 -3.43
N TYR A 245 12.45 8.12 -3.63
CA TYR A 245 12.82 8.69 -4.92
C TYR A 245 14.30 9.02 -4.97
#